data_b39f0ee9a65c6882c34a4e24d51dacb7
#
_entry.id   b39f0ee9a65c6882c34a4e24d51dacb7
#
_cell.length_a   1.000
_cell.length_b   1.000
_cell.length_c   1.000
_cell.angle_alpha   90.00
_cell.angle_beta   90.00
_cell.angle_gamma   90.00
#
_symmetry.space_group_name_H-M   'P 1'
#
loop_
_entity.id
_entity.type
_entity.pdbx_description
1 polymer ?
#
loop_
_entity_poly.entity_id
_entity_poly.type
_entity_poly.pdbx_seq_one_letter_code
_entity_poly.pdbx_strand_id
1 'polypeptide(L)'
;MKLEFHKLSTVTLGPYSWIKKLDWGWRNPMCGVCGCTSENLSVEGATVTKITEDSSDRHHHHGPEHGHTHSENHSPSRESVTDSGTHPLGEHVHAIRHQTLAHDDLKLIEIEQDILYRNSQHAEVNRAFLHQKRVLGLNFVSSPGSGKTTLLEKTITALSDSQKIYVIEGDQQTSNDADRIRKTGAVAVQINTGRGCHLDAHTIGHAMDDLKMESNGLLFIENVGNLVCPASFDLGERHKVALLSITEGEDKPIKYPDMFAAASVMLINKIDLLPYVNFDLDRCIQYGRQVNPDIHVITLSAQNGEGISKWLEWISAEQASLSETFLSQAQSTRPQSHHV
;
A
#
# COMPACT_ATOMS: atom_id res chain seq x y z
N MET A 1 49.12 -36.06 -32.31
CA MET A 1 48.84 -34.69 -31.84
C MET A 1 47.35 -34.49 -32.01
N LYS A 2 46.58 -34.79 -30.96
CA LYS A 2 45.10 -34.69 -30.94
C LYS A 2 44.73 -33.34 -30.35
N LEU A 3 44.00 -32.52 -31.10
CA LEU A 3 43.38 -31.29 -30.65
C LEU A 3 41.96 -31.62 -30.14
N GLU A 4 41.74 -31.47 -28.87
CA GLU A 4 40.44 -31.57 -28.25
C GLU A 4 39.70 -30.22 -28.42
N PHE A 5 38.55 -30.28 -29.09
CA PHE A 5 37.61 -29.15 -29.17
C PHE A 5 36.74 -29.10 -27.89
N HIS A 6 36.94 -28.08 -27.07
CA HIS A 6 36.02 -27.76 -26.00
C HIS A 6 34.71 -27.24 -26.59
N LYS A 7 33.62 -27.94 -26.31
CA LYS A 7 32.24 -27.51 -26.56
C LYS A 7 31.93 -26.33 -25.68
N LEU A 8 31.81 -25.15 -26.26
CA LEU A 8 31.12 -24.00 -25.67
C LEU A 8 29.62 -24.28 -25.67
N SER A 9 29.06 -24.56 -24.51
CA SER A 9 27.60 -24.58 -24.30
C SER A 9 27.07 -23.16 -24.39
N THR A 10 26.37 -22.87 -25.47
CA THR A 10 25.54 -21.65 -25.62
C THR A 10 24.38 -21.71 -24.62
N VAL A 11 24.48 -20.93 -23.56
CA VAL A 11 23.34 -20.63 -22.66
C VAL A 11 22.48 -19.63 -23.40
N THR A 12 21.36 -20.07 -23.94
CA THR A 12 20.30 -19.20 -24.45
C THR A 12 19.67 -18.44 -23.26
N LEU A 13 20.02 -17.17 -23.14
CA LEU A 13 19.42 -16.25 -22.20
C LEU A 13 17.99 -15.93 -22.70
N GLY A 14 16.97 -16.21 -21.86
CA GLY A 14 15.58 -15.87 -22.13
C GLY A 14 15.35 -14.34 -22.20
N PRO A 15 14.14 -13.89 -22.57
CA PRO A 15 13.83 -12.49 -22.91
C PRO A 15 14.05 -11.44 -21.80
N TYR A 16 14.49 -11.85 -20.62
CA TYR A 16 14.72 -10.96 -19.45
C TYR A 16 16.20 -10.76 -19.10
N SER A 17 17.13 -11.03 -20.04
CA SER A 17 18.58 -10.88 -19.80
C SER A 17 19.04 -9.44 -19.52
N TRP A 18 18.19 -8.44 -19.77
CA TRP A 18 18.46 -7.04 -19.49
C TRP A 18 18.30 -6.66 -18.01
N ILE A 19 17.55 -7.45 -17.20
CA ILE A 19 17.36 -7.20 -15.77
C ILE A 19 18.67 -7.37 -14.96
N LYS A 20 19.63 -8.16 -15.44
CA LYS A 20 20.93 -8.39 -14.76
C LYS A 20 21.97 -7.27 -14.96
N LYS A 21 21.68 -6.23 -15.73
CA LYS A 21 22.60 -5.13 -16.02
C LYS A 21 22.17 -3.75 -15.47
N LEU A 22 21.17 -3.70 -14.63
CA LEU A 22 20.90 -2.50 -13.84
C LEU A 22 21.85 -2.50 -12.64
N ASP A 23 23.05 -1.97 -12.89
CA ASP A 23 24.00 -1.61 -11.83
C ASP A 23 23.38 -0.44 -11.05
N TRP A 24 22.95 -0.73 -9.83
CA TRP A 24 22.24 0.23 -8.95
C TRP A 24 23.18 1.27 -8.38
N GLY A 25 23.83 2.02 -9.24
CA GLY A 25 24.64 3.18 -8.90
C GLY A 25 23.76 4.43 -8.78
N TRP A 26 22.77 4.46 -7.92
CA TRP A 26 21.96 5.64 -7.68
C TRP A 26 22.54 6.48 -6.54
N ARG A 27 23.30 7.52 -6.92
CA ARG A 27 23.46 8.69 -6.05
C ARG A 27 22.23 9.56 -6.21
N ASN A 28 21.51 9.76 -5.09
CA ASN A 28 20.29 10.53 -4.92
C ASN A 28 20.06 11.69 -5.90
N PRO A 29 18.83 11.87 -6.39
CA PRO A 29 18.19 13.17 -6.35
C PRO A 29 16.97 13.15 -5.41
N MET A 30 16.90 14.15 -4.55
CA MET A 30 15.87 14.39 -3.56
C MET A 30 14.47 14.38 -4.16
N CYS A 31 13.56 13.60 -3.56
CA CYS A 31 12.13 13.79 -3.74
C CYS A 31 11.67 14.91 -2.79
N GLY A 32 11.68 16.16 -3.29
CA GLY A 32 11.38 17.36 -2.48
C GLY A 32 9.89 17.62 -2.25
N VAL A 33 8.98 16.78 -2.75
CA VAL A 33 7.54 17.10 -2.78
C VAL A 33 6.72 16.27 -1.79
N CYS A 34 7.11 15.04 -1.48
CA CYS A 34 6.38 14.18 -0.52
C CYS A 34 6.95 14.17 0.90
N GLY A 35 7.99 14.94 1.19
CA GLY A 35 8.62 14.98 2.52
C GLY A 35 9.41 13.73 2.90
N CYS A 36 9.58 12.79 1.96
CA CYS A 36 10.38 11.59 2.15
C CYS A 36 11.85 11.92 1.88
N THR A 37 12.54 12.47 2.86
CA THR A 37 14.02 12.53 2.84
C THR A 37 14.56 11.20 3.34
N SER A 38 15.64 10.71 2.73
CA SER A 38 16.34 9.47 3.09
C SER A 38 16.80 9.39 4.56
N GLU A 39 16.66 10.45 5.32
CA GLU A 39 17.01 10.52 6.74
C GLU A 39 15.90 9.96 7.66
N ASN A 40 14.67 9.76 7.16
CA ASN A 40 13.53 9.31 7.95
C ASN A 40 13.07 7.87 7.65
N LEU A 41 13.75 7.14 6.76
CA LEU A 41 13.47 5.74 6.45
C LEU A 41 14.45 4.87 7.24
N SER A 42 13.99 4.21 8.30
CA SER A 42 14.72 3.15 8.98
C SER A 42 14.07 1.80 8.67
N VAL A 43 14.88 0.86 8.19
CA VAL A 43 14.48 -0.55 8.03
C VAL A 43 15.00 -1.29 9.26
N GLU A 44 14.11 -1.66 10.18
CA GLU A 44 14.47 -2.46 11.35
C GLU A 44 14.30 -3.95 11.04
N GLY A 45 15.41 -4.69 11.15
CA GLY A 45 15.39 -6.15 10.98
C GLY A 45 16.68 -6.76 10.44
N ALA A 46 17.61 -5.96 9.92
CA ALA A 46 18.95 -6.41 9.55
C ALA A 46 19.93 -6.05 10.66
N THR A 47 20.67 -7.04 11.16
CA THR A 47 21.80 -6.81 12.11
C THR A 47 22.93 -6.14 11.36
N VAL A 48 22.97 -4.82 11.34
CA VAL A 48 24.11 -4.06 10.81
C VAL A 48 25.06 -3.77 11.95
N THR A 49 26.25 -4.37 11.88
CA THR A 49 27.38 -4.08 12.79
C THR A 49 27.82 -2.65 12.56
N LYS A 50 27.62 -1.78 13.57
CA LYS A 50 28.09 -0.40 13.54
C LYS A 50 29.62 -0.36 13.56
N ILE A 51 30.21 0.29 12.55
CA ILE A 51 31.58 0.81 12.66
C ILE A 51 31.43 2.20 13.26
N THR A 52 31.97 2.36 14.48
CA THR A 52 32.05 3.63 15.19
C THR A 52 33.24 4.42 14.66
N GLU A 53 33.00 5.62 14.12
CA GLU A 53 34.01 6.67 14.06
C GLU A 53 33.61 7.80 15.01
N ASP A 54 34.54 8.03 15.92
CA ASP A 54 34.56 9.01 17.01
C ASP A 54 34.97 10.39 16.47
N SER A 55 34.21 11.44 16.76
CA SER A 55 34.79 12.80 16.87
C SER A 55 33.87 13.75 17.65
N SER A 56 34.39 14.04 18.78
CA SER A 56 34.28 15.11 19.81
C SER A 56 33.68 16.47 19.43
N ASP A 57 32.94 16.97 20.45
CA ASP A 57 32.87 18.37 20.97
C ASP A 57 32.23 19.50 20.15
N ARG A 58 31.15 20.08 20.69
CA ARG A 58 31.12 21.37 21.41
C ARG A 58 29.74 21.79 21.88
N HIS A 59 29.69 22.13 23.17
CA HIS A 59 28.59 22.83 23.86
C HIS A 59 28.36 24.25 23.33
N HIS A 60 27.10 24.72 23.31
CA HIS A 60 26.74 26.07 23.72
C HIS A 60 25.30 26.15 24.23
N HIS A 61 25.15 26.55 25.50
CA HIS A 61 23.96 27.06 26.14
C HIS A 61 23.57 28.43 25.61
N HIS A 62 22.28 28.75 25.54
CA HIS A 62 21.65 30.01 25.97
C HIS A 62 20.10 29.91 25.83
N GLY A 63 19.34 30.01 26.95
CA GLY A 63 18.02 30.63 26.99
C GLY A 63 18.19 32.12 27.32
N PRO A 64 17.21 32.96 27.57
CA PRO A 64 15.89 32.68 28.15
C PRO A 64 14.68 33.44 27.50
N GLU A 65 13.48 33.05 27.92
CA GLU A 65 12.22 33.77 28.15
C GLU A 65 11.96 35.16 27.55
N HIS A 66 10.81 35.30 26.85
CA HIS A 66 9.95 36.48 26.98
C HIS A 66 8.47 36.10 26.75
N GLY A 67 7.69 36.23 27.82
CA GLY A 67 6.23 36.21 27.76
C GLY A 67 5.67 37.56 27.30
N HIS A 68 4.52 37.54 26.63
CA HIS A 68 3.64 38.71 26.53
C HIS A 68 2.18 38.30 26.70
N THR A 69 1.56 39.07 27.59
CA THR A 69 0.23 39.06 28.15
C THR A 69 -0.84 39.55 27.18
N HIS A 70 -2.05 39.11 27.50
CA HIS A 70 -3.39 39.51 27.01
C HIS A 70 -3.67 41.00 26.76
N SER A 71 -4.57 41.26 25.80
CA SER A 71 -5.57 42.31 25.99
C SER A 71 -6.78 42.09 25.05
N GLU A 72 -7.97 42.26 25.66
CA GLU A 72 -9.32 42.01 25.18
C GLU A 72 -9.88 43.15 24.31
N ASN A 73 -11.05 42.82 23.71
CA ASN A 73 -12.20 43.68 23.34
C ASN A 73 -12.17 44.43 22.01
N HIS A 74 -13.13 44.05 21.14
CA HIS A 74 -14.08 45.00 20.57
C HIS A 74 -15.31 44.28 19.97
N SER A 75 -16.47 44.63 20.52
CA SER A 75 -17.82 44.30 20.03
C SER A 75 -18.23 45.17 18.84
N PRO A 76 -19.11 44.68 17.92
CA PRO A 76 -19.60 45.48 16.82
C PRO A 76 -20.93 46.17 17.16
N SER A 77 -21.04 47.44 16.81
CA SER A 77 -22.24 48.26 16.80
C SER A 77 -23.14 47.94 15.59
N ARG A 78 -24.44 47.80 15.89
CA ARG A 78 -25.55 47.74 14.92
C ARG A 78 -25.80 49.12 14.33
N GLU A 79 -25.96 49.20 13.01
CA GLU A 79 -26.77 50.24 12.37
C GLU A 79 -27.80 49.60 11.44
N SER A 80 -29.05 50.00 11.70
CA SER A 80 -30.24 49.67 10.94
C SER A 80 -30.45 50.71 9.84
N VAL A 81 -30.57 50.25 8.58
CA VAL A 81 -31.12 51.08 7.50
C VAL A 81 -32.26 50.32 6.84
N THR A 82 -33.46 50.86 6.97
CA THR A 82 -34.65 50.51 6.22
C THR A 82 -34.59 51.23 4.86
N ASP A 83 -34.72 50.51 3.80
CA ASP A 83 -35.21 51.10 2.53
C ASP A 83 -36.07 50.10 1.74
N SER A 84 -37.25 50.56 1.43
CA SER A 84 -38.30 49.92 0.64
C SER A 84 -38.11 50.24 -0.84
N GLY A 85 -37.73 49.22 -1.61
CA GLY A 85 -37.60 49.38 -3.09
C GLY A 85 -38.10 48.13 -3.81
N THR A 86 -39.27 48.21 -4.41
CA THR A 86 -39.82 47.21 -5.36
C THR A 86 -38.98 47.17 -6.62
N HIS A 87 -38.40 46.01 -6.97
CA HIS A 87 -37.80 45.75 -8.27
C HIS A 87 -38.40 44.52 -8.97
N PRO A 88 -38.51 44.55 -10.30
CA PRO A 88 -39.23 43.55 -11.08
C PRO A 88 -38.43 42.28 -11.27
N LEU A 89 -39.17 41.21 -11.52
CA LEU A 89 -38.67 39.85 -11.84
C LEU A 89 -37.67 39.87 -12.98
N GLY A 90 -36.39 39.74 -12.65
CA GLY A 90 -35.33 39.50 -13.62
C GLY A 90 -34.93 38.01 -13.60
N GLU A 91 -35.00 37.36 -14.72
CA GLU A 91 -34.53 36.00 -14.96
C GLU A 91 -33.07 35.86 -14.51
N HIS A 92 -32.83 35.11 -13.39
CA HIS A 92 -31.49 34.72 -13.01
C HIS A 92 -31.04 33.55 -13.91
N VAL A 93 -30.43 33.88 -15.02
CA VAL A 93 -29.60 32.96 -15.78
C VAL A 93 -28.39 32.65 -14.88
N HIS A 94 -28.36 31.47 -14.25
CA HIS A 94 -27.17 30.95 -13.61
C HIS A 94 -26.12 30.69 -14.67
N ALA A 95 -25.27 31.67 -14.92
CA ALA A 95 -24.04 31.47 -15.66
C ALA A 95 -23.19 30.47 -14.88
N ILE A 96 -23.08 29.24 -15.39
CA ILE A 96 -22.10 28.27 -14.93
C ILE A 96 -20.74 28.92 -15.17
N ARG A 97 -20.16 29.47 -14.11
CA ARG A 97 -18.79 29.94 -14.12
C ARG A 97 -17.92 28.70 -14.28
N HIS A 98 -17.44 28.45 -15.49
CA HIS A 98 -16.30 27.59 -15.70
C HIS A 98 -15.13 28.20 -14.92
N GLN A 99 -14.86 27.65 -13.73
CA GLN A 99 -13.63 27.95 -13.03
C GLN A 99 -12.51 27.34 -13.87
N THR A 100 -11.79 28.19 -14.60
CA THR A 100 -10.47 27.86 -15.13
C THR A 100 -9.61 27.52 -13.90
N LEU A 101 -9.11 26.28 -13.86
CA LEU A 101 -8.15 25.86 -12.82
C LEU A 101 -7.04 26.91 -12.75
N ALA A 102 -6.70 27.35 -11.55
CA ALA A 102 -5.60 28.26 -11.34
C ALA A 102 -4.30 27.59 -11.82
N HIS A 103 -3.32 28.35 -12.27
CA HIS A 103 -2.04 27.81 -12.78
C HIS A 103 -1.34 26.92 -11.74
N ASP A 104 -1.51 27.21 -10.47
CA ASP A 104 -0.95 26.42 -9.37
C ASP A 104 -1.65 25.06 -9.21
N ASP A 105 -2.96 24.97 -9.48
CA ASP A 105 -3.70 23.70 -9.48
C ASP A 105 -3.24 22.79 -10.61
N LEU A 106 -2.93 23.33 -11.81
CA LEU A 106 -2.40 22.55 -12.91
C LEU A 106 -1.02 21.99 -12.62
N LYS A 107 -0.13 22.77 -12.00
CA LYS A 107 1.19 22.31 -11.57
C LYS A 107 1.09 21.20 -10.52
N LEU A 108 0.15 21.30 -9.59
CA LEU A 108 -0.06 20.29 -8.58
C LEU A 108 -0.48 18.95 -9.20
N ILE A 109 -1.38 19.00 -10.18
CA ILE A 109 -1.83 17.81 -10.95
C ILE A 109 -0.65 17.18 -11.70
N GLU A 110 0.18 17.97 -12.37
CA GLU A 110 1.37 17.49 -13.08
C GLU A 110 2.35 16.78 -12.13
N ILE A 111 2.62 17.36 -10.96
CA ILE A 111 3.49 16.77 -9.94
C ILE A 111 2.92 15.46 -9.43
N GLU A 112 1.63 15.39 -9.14
CA GLU A 112 0.97 14.17 -8.69
C GLU A 112 1.05 13.07 -9.77
N GLN A 113 0.81 13.39 -11.02
CA GLN A 113 0.94 12.46 -12.14
C GLN A 113 2.37 11.94 -12.28
N ASP A 114 3.39 12.80 -12.15
CA ASP A 114 4.79 12.39 -12.19
C ASP A 114 5.16 11.43 -11.05
N ILE A 115 4.66 11.69 -9.83
CA ILE A 115 4.88 10.82 -8.68
C ILE A 115 4.27 9.44 -8.94
N LEU A 116 3.00 9.39 -9.37
CA LEU A 116 2.32 8.14 -9.66
C LEU A 116 2.96 7.38 -10.82
N TYR A 117 3.41 8.08 -11.85
CA TYR A 117 4.13 7.47 -12.96
C TYR A 117 5.45 6.81 -12.52
N ARG A 118 6.25 7.49 -11.70
CA ARG A 118 7.49 6.90 -11.14
C ARG A 118 7.18 5.71 -10.25
N ASN A 119 6.15 5.82 -9.41
CA ASN A 119 5.72 4.70 -8.59
C ASN A 119 5.32 3.49 -9.44
N SER A 120 4.58 3.67 -10.54
CA SER A 120 4.16 2.58 -11.42
C SER A 120 5.33 1.85 -12.06
N GLN A 121 6.42 2.54 -12.41
CA GLN A 121 7.63 1.92 -12.92
C GLN A 121 8.27 0.98 -11.89
N HIS A 122 8.36 1.38 -10.63
CA HIS A 122 8.84 0.52 -9.55
C HIS A 122 7.88 -0.63 -9.26
N ALA A 123 6.57 -0.37 -9.31
CA ALA A 123 5.55 -1.41 -9.13
C ALA A 123 5.65 -2.51 -10.20
N GLU A 124 5.93 -2.16 -11.46
CA GLU A 124 6.16 -3.14 -12.52
C GLU A 124 7.39 -4.04 -12.25
N VAL A 125 8.49 -3.45 -11.75
CA VAL A 125 9.69 -4.22 -11.35
C VAL A 125 9.35 -5.17 -10.20
N ASN A 126 8.66 -4.70 -9.19
CA ASN A 126 8.21 -5.51 -8.05
C ASN A 126 7.31 -6.65 -8.51
N ARG A 127 6.34 -6.38 -9.38
CA ARG A 127 5.42 -7.36 -9.95
C ARG A 127 6.17 -8.44 -10.74
N ALA A 128 7.13 -8.04 -11.58
CA ALA A 128 7.95 -8.97 -12.33
C ALA A 128 8.79 -9.87 -11.41
N PHE A 129 9.35 -9.33 -10.33
CA PHE A 129 10.09 -10.09 -9.33
C PHE A 129 9.18 -11.10 -8.61
N LEU A 130 8.02 -10.68 -8.12
CA LEU A 130 7.05 -11.55 -7.45
C LEU A 130 6.57 -12.66 -8.39
N HIS A 131 6.28 -12.33 -9.65
CA HIS A 131 5.89 -13.30 -10.67
C HIS A 131 7.01 -14.32 -10.93
N GLN A 132 8.27 -13.88 -11.10
CA GLN A 132 9.42 -14.77 -11.30
C GLN A 132 9.61 -15.73 -10.11
N LYS A 133 9.40 -15.25 -8.91
CA LYS A 133 9.48 -16.05 -7.67
C LYS A 133 8.23 -16.89 -7.43
N ARG A 134 7.14 -16.69 -8.18
CA ARG A 134 5.81 -17.29 -7.91
C ARG A 134 5.34 -16.99 -6.49
N VAL A 135 5.55 -15.76 -6.04
CA VAL A 135 5.10 -15.26 -4.75
C VAL A 135 3.79 -14.52 -4.95
N LEU A 136 2.75 -14.91 -4.22
CA LEU A 136 1.48 -14.19 -4.19
C LEU A 136 1.63 -12.98 -3.27
N GLY A 137 1.64 -11.78 -3.84
CA GLY A 137 1.68 -10.51 -3.11
C GLY A 137 0.28 -9.96 -2.83
N LEU A 138 -0.04 -9.69 -1.57
CA LEU A 138 -1.31 -9.11 -1.12
C LEU A 138 -1.05 -7.83 -0.32
N ASN A 139 -1.64 -6.70 -0.75
CA ASN A 139 -1.53 -5.40 -0.10
C ASN A 139 -2.79 -5.09 0.72
N PHE A 140 -2.68 -5.07 2.05
CA PHE A 140 -3.78 -4.83 2.98
C PHE A 140 -3.93 -3.34 3.26
N VAL A 141 -5.06 -2.79 2.89
CA VAL A 141 -5.42 -1.37 3.07
C VAL A 141 -6.69 -1.25 3.89
N SER A 142 -6.75 -0.28 4.80
CA SER A 142 -7.92 -0.08 5.66
C SER A 142 -7.84 1.22 6.43
N SER A 143 -8.93 1.58 7.10
CA SER A 143 -8.90 2.56 8.20
C SER A 143 -8.05 2.05 9.37
N PRO A 144 -7.52 2.94 10.23
CA PRO A 144 -6.92 2.55 11.50
C PRO A 144 -7.91 1.78 12.37
N GLY A 145 -7.43 0.76 13.09
CA GLY A 145 -8.25 -0.02 14.00
C GLY A 145 -9.25 -1.01 13.37
N SER A 146 -9.23 -1.21 12.05
CA SER A 146 -10.08 -2.20 11.36
C SER A 146 -9.72 -3.66 11.69
N GLY A 147 -8.50 -3.91 12.19
CA GLY A 147 -8.02 -5.24 12.60
C GLY A 147 -7.09 -5.92 11.60
N LYS A 148 -6.35 -5.15 10.77
CA LYS A 148 -5.36 -5.70 9.81
C LYS A 148 -4.38 -6.65 10.48
N THR A 149 -3.61 -6.18 11.45
CA THR A 149 -2.59 -6.96 12.16
C THR A 149 -3.17 -8.21 12.80
N THR A 150 -4.35 -8.12 13.43
CA THR A 150 -5.02 -9.29 14.03
C THR A 150 -5.42 -10.33 12.97
N LEU A 151 -5.91 -9.88 11.81
CA LEU A 151 -6.23 -10.77 10.69
C LEU A 151 -4.97 -11.44 10.13
N LEU A 152 -3.88 -10.67 9.97
CA LEU A 152 -2.60 -11.20 9.50
C LEU A 152 -2.04 -12.24 10.45
N GLU A 153 -2.04 -12.01 11.78
CA GLU A 153 -1.61 -12.99 12.78
C GLU A 153 -2.38 -14.32 12.65
N LYS A 154 -3.71 -14.24 12.52
CA LYS A 154 -4.56 -15.45 12.35
C LYS A 154 -4.27 -16.16 11.04
N THR A 155 -4.13 -15.42 9.95
CA THR A 155 -3.82 -15.95 8.61
C THR A 155 -2.46 -16.64 8.60
N ILE A 156 -1.44 -15.97 9.14
CA ILE A 156 -0.07 -16.51 9.20
C ILE A 156 -0.03 -17.78 10.06
N THR A 157 -0.64 -17.75 11.24
CA THR A 157 -0.68 -18.91 12.13
C THR A 157 -1.36 -20.12 11.46
N ALA A 158 -2.39 -19.88 10.64
CA ALA A 158 -3.08 -20.97 9.93
C ALA A 158 -2.28 -21.54 8.76
N LEU A 159 -1.37 -20.77 8.15
CA LEU A 159 -0.66 -21.14 6.92
C LEU A 159 0.83 -21.45 7.11
N SER A 160 1.44 -21.08 8.25
CA SER A 160 2.90 -21.17 8.48
C SER A 160 3.47 -22.57 8.36
N ASP A 161 2.69 -23.61 8.67
CA ASP A 161 3.15 -24.99 8.57
C ASP A 161 3.22 -25.50 7.12
N SER A 162 2.51 -24.87 6.21
CA SER A 162 2.34 -25.32 4.82
C SER A 162 3.14 -24.51 3.81
N GLN A 163 3.54 -23.28 4.13
CA GLN A 163 4.19 -22.40 3.18
C GLN A 163 5.04 -21.29 3.81
N LYS A 164 5.96 -20.74 3.01
CA LYS A 164 6.78 -19.61 3.41
C LYS A 164 5.98 -18.32 3.35
N ILE A 165 5.99 -17.56 4.45
CA ILE A 165 5.27 -16.30 4.57
C ILE A 165 6.25 -15.19 4.90
N TYR A 166 6.12 -14.11 4.16
CA TYR A 166 6.89 -12.87 4.30
C TYR A 166 5.93 -11.73 4.55
N VAL A 167 6.34 -10.79 5.40
CA VAL A 167 5.52 -9.63 5.75
C VAL A 167 6.35 -8.36 5.63
N ILE A 168 5.80 -7.38 4.94
CA ILE A 168 6.27 -5.99 4.99
C ILE A 168 5.21 -5.21 5.73
N GLU A 169 5.59 -4.59 6.84
CA GLU A 169 4.70 -3.84 7.70
C GLU A 169 5.06 -2.36 7.61
N GLY A 170 4.08 -1.52 7.22
CA GLY A 170 4.21 -0.08 7.15
C GLY A 170 3.52 0.61 8.31
N ASP A 171 4.31 1.19 9.23
CA ASP A 171 3.78 1.99 10.33
C ASP A 171 4.46 3.36 10.40
N GLN A 172 3.79 4.31 11.04
CA GLN A 172 4.29 5.67 11.17
C GLN A 172 5.35 5.81 12.27
N GLN A 173 5.21 5.09 13.39
CA GLN A 173 6.05 5.34 14.58
C GLN A 173 6.38 4.14 15.46
N THR A 174 5.68 3.01 15.38
CA THR A 174 5.83 1.92 16.34
C THR A 174 6.28 0.61 15.72
N SER A 175 7.02 -0.21 16.47
CA SER A 175 7.39 -1.57 16.07
C SER A 175 6.42 -2.65 16.58
N ASN A 176 5.35 -2.24 17.27
CA ASN A 176 4.47 -3.17 17.98
C ASN A 176 3.81 -4.19 17.06
N ASP A 177 3.34 -3.76 15.89
CA ASP A 177 2.66 -4.65 14.94
C ASP A 177 3.65 -5.58 14.25
N ALA A 178 4.84 -5.10 13.87
CA ALA A 178 5.91 -5.96 13.36
C ALA A 178 6.35 -7.02 14.39
N ASP A 179 6.44 -6.66 15.67
CA ASP A 179 6.81 -7.60 16.74
C ASP A 179 5.71 -8.65 16.97
N ARG A 180 4.44 -8.29 16.84
CA ARG A 180 3.33 -9.23 16.86
C ARG A 180 3.44 -10.24 15.71
N ILE A 181 3.70 -9.76 14.50
CA ILE A 181 3.88 -10.60 13.32
C ILE A 181 5.09 -11.54 13.48
N ARG A 182 6.25 -11.03 13.94
CA ARG A 182 7.45 -11.86 14.16
C ARG A 182 7.21 -13.00 15.15
N LYS A 183 6.37 -12.80 16.16
CA LYS A 183 5.97 -13.86 17.13
C LYS A 183 5.23 -15.03 16.50
N THR A 184 4.61 -14.85 15.32
CA THR A 184 3.99 -15.94 14.56
C THR A 184 5.00 -16.82 13.83
N GLY A 185 6.29 -16.46 13.81
CA GLY A 185 7.34 -17.15 13.08
C GLY A 185 7.54 -16.69 11.63
N ALA A 186 6.74 -15.74 11.13
CA ALA A 186 6.92 -15.18 9.81
C ALA A 186 8.17 -14.28 9.75
N VAL A 187 8.81 -14.24 8.56
CA VAL A 187 9.90 -13.30 8.30
C VAL A 187 9.29 -11.93 8.01
N ALA A 188 9.53 -10.96 8.87
CA ALA A 188 8.92 -9.65 8.77
C ALA A 188 9.96 -8.51 8.77
N VAL A 189 9.79 -7.57 7.83
CA VAL A 189 10.52 -6.31 7.74
C VAL A 189 9.53 -5.18 8.00
N GLN A 190 9.96 -4.21 8.80
CA GLN A 190 9.17 -3.01 9.06
C GLN A 190 9.73 -1.82 8.29
N ILE A 191 8.83 -1.05 7.71
CA ILE A 191 9.09 0.25 7.09
C ILE A 191 8.50 1.34 7.97
N ASN A 192 9.35 2.17 8.54
CA ASN A 192 8.88 3.36 9.25
C ASN A 192 8.65 4.49 8.24
N THR A 193 7.38 4.83 8.02
CA THR A 193 6.99 5.88 7.07
C THR A 193 7.08 7.29 7.65
N GLY A 194 7.34 7.43 8.95
CA GLY A 194 7.41 8.72 9.63
C GLY A 194 6.09 9.51 9.51
N ARG A 195 6.09 10.54 8.68
CA ARG A 195 4.87 11.33 8.36
C ARG A 195 4.13 10.83 7.12
N GLY A 196 4.64 9.82 6.43
CA GLY A 196 4.00 9.24 5.25
C GLY A 196 2.70 8.54 5.61
N CYS A 197 1.69 8.71 4.78
CA CYS A 197 0.36 8.12 4.97
C CYS A 197 0.13 6.86 4.13
N HIS A 198 1.15 6.37 3.42
CA HIS A 198 1.12 5.18 2.58
C HIS A 198 2.54 4.65 2.32
N LEU A 199 2.64 3.43 1.82
CA LEU A 199 3.84 2.84 1.27
C LEU A 199 3.91 3.11 -0.24
N ASP A 200 5.11 3.22 -0.80
CA ASP A 200 5.38 3.34 -2.23
C ASP A 200 6.15 2.10 -2.76
N ALA A 201 6.08 1.90 -4.09
CA ALA A 201 6.67 0.72 -4.73
C ALA A 201 8.20 0.68 -4.66
N HIS A 202 8.89 1.82 -4.63
CA HIS A 202 10.34 1.88 -4.50
C HIS A 202 10.78 1.35 -3.13
N THR A 203 10.16 1.82 -2.06
CA THR A 203 10.43 1.37 -0.69
C THR A 203 10.09 -0.11 -0.50
N ILE A 204 9.00 -0.58 -1.11
CA ILE A 204 8.63 -2.01 -1.11
C ILE A 204 9.69 -2.85 -1.82
N GLY A 205 10.25 -2.38 -2.94
CA GLY A 205 11.32 -3.07 -3.65
C GLY A 205 12.54 -3.33 -2.74
N HIS A 206 12.99 -2.33 -2.00
CA HIS A 206 14.08 -2.49 -1.03
C HIS A 206 13.74 -3.48 0.10
N ALA A 207 12.53 -3.41 0.65
CA ALA A 207 12.10 -4.34 1.68
C ALA A 207 12.03 -5.79 1.16
N MET A 208 11.65 -5.99 -0.10
CA MET A 208 11.67 -7.33 -0.73
C MET A 208 13.09 -7.88 -0.91
N ASP A 209 14.09 -7.03 -1.20
CA ASP A 209 15.49 -7.44 -1.27
C ASP A 209 16.00 -7.92 0.11
N ASP A 210 15.62 -7.23 1.19
CA ASP A 210 15.99 -7.59 2.56
C ASP A 210 15.36 -8.91 3.02
N LEU A 211 14.14 -9.21 2.57
CA LEU A 211 13.41 -10.42 2.92
C LEU A 211 14.02 -11.71 2.33
N LYS A 212 14.86 -11.62 1.29
CA LYS A 212 15.49 -12.78 0.62
C LYS A 212 14.49 -13.90 0.29
N MET A 213 13.34 -13.53 -0.26
CA MET A 213 12.21 -14.42 -0.46
C MET A 213 12.56 -15.66 -1.30
N GLU A 214 12.12 -16.82 -0.83
CA GLU A 214 12.14 -18.08 -1.58
C GLU A 214 10.96 -18.11 -2.56
N SER A 215 11.02 -19.03 -3.54
CA SER A 215 9.94 -19.20 -4.51
C SER A 215 8.72 -19.91 -3.89
N ASN A 216 7.54 -19.67 -4.46
CA ASN A 216 6.25 -20.25 -4.07
C ASN A 216 5.78 -19.85 -2.66
N GLY A 217 6.08 -18.61 -2.26
CA GLY A 217 5.66 -18.06 -0.97
C GLY A 217 4.46 -17.13 -1.05
N LEU A 218 4.10 -16.59 0.11
CA LEU A 218 3.16 -15.48 0.28
C LEU A 218 3.91 -14.24 0.75
N LEU A 219 3.58 -13.09 0.17
CA LEU A 219 3.99 -11.79 0.68
C LEU A 219 2.74 -11.02 1.12
N PHE A 220 2.67 -10.68 2.38
CA PHE A 220 1.69 -9.75 2.92
C PHE A 220 2.33 -8.38 3.11
N ILE A 221 1.70 -7.35 2.56
CA ILE A 221 2.08 -5.96 2.75
C ILE A 221 0.99 -5.34 3.62
N GLU A 222 1.28 -5.05 4.88
CA GLU A 222 0.39 -4.29 5.74
C GLU A 222 0.65 -2.81 5.53
N ASN A 223 -0.28 -2.13 4.85
CA ASN A 223 -0.17 -0.70 4.58
C ASN A 223 -0.59 0.14 5.79
N VAL A 224 -0.12 1.38 5.84
CA VAL A 224 -0.56 2.37 6.83
C VAL A 224 -2.08 2.46 6.87
N GLY A 225 -2.65 2.67 8.05
CA GLY A 225 -4.10 2.82 8.23
C GLY A 225 -4.64 4.09 7.56
N ASN A 226 -4.99 3.98 6.27
CA ASN A 226 -5.52 5.06 5.45
C ASN A 226 -6.30 4.48 4.27
N LEU A 227 -7.45 5.11 3.92
CA LEU A 227 -8.30 4.69 2.78
C LEU A 227 -8.18 5.62 1.56
N VAL A 228 -7.38 6.68 1.62
CA VAL A 228 -7.23 7.66 0.53
C VAL A 228 -5.92 7.43 -0.21
N CYS A 229 -4.80 7.75 0.40
CA CYS A 229 -3.50 7.72 -0.27
C CYS A 229 -3.13 6.34 -0.85
N PRO A 230 -3.29 5.20 -0.14
CA PRO A 230 -2.91 3.89 -0.68
C PRO A 230 -3.74 3.42 -1.89
N ALA A 231 -4.88 4.09 -2.18
CA ALA A 231 -5.72 3.72 -3.31
C ALA A 231 -4.98 3.87 -4.65
N SER A 232 -4.29 4.99 -4.83
CA SER A 232 -3.60 5.36 -6.08
C SER A 232 -2.23 4.73 -6.23
N PHE A 233 -1.63 4.19 -5.13
CA PHE A 233 -0.30 3.60 -5.17
C PHE A 233 -0.36 2.10 -5.38
N ASP A 234 0.08 1.66 -6.55
CA ASP A 234 0.36 0.27 -6.88
C ASP A 234 1.75 -0.08 -6.32
N LEU A 235 1.88 -1.17 -5.58
CA LEU A 235 3.13 -1.62 -4.98
C LEU A 235 3.77 -2.79 -5.74
N GLY A 236 3.09 -3.27 -6.80
CA GLY A 236 3.45 -4.47 -7.55
C GLY A 236 2.78 -5.74 -7.01
N GLU A 237 1.86 -5.60 -6.07
CA GLU A 237 1.03 -6.68 -5.53
C GLU A 237 0.14 -7.31 -6.61
N ARG A 238 -0.26 -8.58 -6.41
CA ARG A 238 -1.27 -9.20 -7.26
C ARG A 238 -2.67 -8.71 -6.92
N HIS A 239 -2.95 -8.52 -5.62
CA HIS A 239 -4.26 -8.08 -5.15
C HIS A 239 -4.14 -7.03 -4.06
N LYS A 240 -4.93 -5.98 -4.17
CA LYS A 240 -5.21 -5.04 -3.09
C LYS A 240 -6.41 -5.55 -2.30
N VAL A 241 -6.25 -5.70 -1.00
CA VAL A 241 -7.24 -6.24 -0.06
C VAL A 241 -7.76 -5.09 0.80
N ALA A 242 -8.98 -4.65 0.54
CA ALA A 242 -9.63 -3.61 1.35
C ALA A 242 -10.28 -4.25 2.58
N LEU A 243 -9.80 -3.91 3.78
CA LEU A 243 -10.37 -4.38 5.03
C LEU A 243 -11.23 -3.28 5.65
N LEU A 244 -12.50 -3.58 5.86
CA LEU A 244 -13.51 -2.76 6.51
C LEU A 244 -13.95 -3.40 7.82
N SER A 245 -14.07 -2.62 8.90
CA SER A 245 -14.71 -3.08 10.14
C SER A 245 -16.16 -2.62 10.19
N ILE A 246 -17.07 -3.48 10.67
CA ILE A 246 -18.49 -3.10 10.87
C ILE A 246 -18.68 -1.95 11.86
N THR A 247 -17.66 -1.58 12.63
CA THR A 247 -17.68 -0.44 13.53
C THR A 247 -17.44 0.92 12.84
N GLU A 248 -17.19 0.91 11.51
CA GLU A 248 -16.82 2.10 10.74
C GLU A 248 -17.99 2.73 9.96
N GLY A 249 -19.10 2.01 9.82
CA GLY A 249 -20.26 2.39 9.02
C GLY A 249 -20.29 1.72 7.65
N GLU A 250 -21.52 1.35 7.22
CA GLU A 250 -21.77 0.60 5.97
C GLU A 250 -21.51 1.42 4.70
N ASP A 251 -21.45 2.74 4.80
CA ASP A 251 -21.29 3.67 3.67
C ASP A 251 -19.81 3.94 3.27
N LYS A 252 -18.86 3.27 3.93
CA LYS A 252 -17.44 3.40 3.61
C LYS A 252 -17.10 3.16 2.13
N PRO A 253 -17.67 2.16 1.44
CA PRO A 253 -17.34 1.95 0.04
C PRO A 253 -17.70 3.14 -0.86
N ILE A 254 -18.83 3.81 -0.62
CA ILE A 254 -19.22 4.98 -1.40
C ILE A 254 -18.55 6.27 -0.95
N LYS A 255 -18.04 6.33 0.29
CA LYS A 255 -17.24 7.47 0.78
C LYS A 255 -15.80 7.46 0.29
N TYR A 256 -15.25 6.27 0.04
CA TYR A 256 -13.87 6.07 -0.42
C TYR A 256 -13.84 5.22 -1.71
N PRO A 257 -14.52 5.67 -2.77
CA PRO A 257 -14.75 4.84 -3.95
C PRO A 257 -13.45 4.39 -4.62
N ASP A 258 -12.43 5.22 -4.67
CA ASP A 258 -11.15 4.91 -5.31
C ASP A 258 -10.47 3.70 -4.68
N MET A 259 -10.55 3.57 -3.35
CA MET A 259 -9.99 2.44 -2.63
C MET A 259 -10.69 1.13 -2.98
N PHE A 260 -12.02 1.12 -2.98
CA PHE A 260 -12.81 -0.09 -3.26
C PHE A 260 -12.82 -0.42 -4.77
N ALA A 261 -12.69 0.58 -5.65
CA ALA A 261 -12.50 0.36 -7.09
C ALA A 261 -11.15 -0.31 -7.39
N ALA A 262 -10.09 0.04 -6.65
CA ALA A 262 -8.76 -0.55 -6.80
C ALA A 262 -8.61 -1.92 -6.12
N ALA A 263 -9.53 -2.30 -5.22
CA ALA A 263 -9.43 -3.54 -4.46
C ALA A 263 -10.01 -4.73 -5.23
N SER A 264 -9.32 -5.87 -5.21
CA SER A 264 -9.83 -7.14 -5.74
C SER A 264 -10.77 -7.83 -4.75
N VAL A 265 -10.53 -7.64 -3.46
CA VAL A 265 -11.34 -8.25 -2.40
C VAL A 265 -11.64 -7.23 -1.30
N MET A 266 -12.87 -7.26 -0.81
CA MET A 266 -13.34 -6.52 0.36
C MET A 266 -13.60 -7.51 1.49
N LEU A 267 -12.84 -7.38 2.57
CA LEU A 267 -13.01 -8.14 3.81
C LEU A 267 -13.82 -7.28 4.79
N ILE A 268 -14.98 -7.78 5.21
CA ILE A 268 -15.79 -7.13 6.25
C ILE A 268 -15.52 -7.85 7.58
N ASN A 269 -14.75 -7.18 8.45
CA ASN A 269 -14.24 -7.75 9.69
C ASN A 269 -15.08 -7.35 10.90
N LYS A 270 -14.87 -8.07 12.00
CA LYS A 270 -15.52 -7.91 13.30
C LYS A 270 -17.02 -8.23 13.27
N ILE A 271 -17.44 -9.18 12.39
CA ILE A 271 -18.85 -9.56 12.29
C ILE A 271 -19.42 -10.14 13.59
N ASP A 272 -18.57 -10.59 14.51
CA ASP A 272 -18.93 -10.97 15.90
C ASP A 272 -19.60 -9.83 16.66
N LEU A 273 -19.40 -8.58 16.27
CA LEU A 273 -20.01 -7.40 16.87
C LEU A 273 -21.36 -7.02 16.25
N LEU A 274 -21.83 -7.68 15.18
CA LEU A 274 -23.12 -7.35 14.54
C LEU A 274 -24.30 -7.25 15.50
N PRO A 275 -24.43 -8.10 16.54
CA PRO A 275 -25.53 -7.98 17.50
C PRO A 275 -25.48 -6.70 18.38
N TYR A 276 -24.36 -6.00 18.39
CA TYR A 276 -24.10 -4.87 19.31
C TYR A 276 -23.96 -3.53 18.60
N VAL A 277 -23.94 -3.51 17.27
CA VAL A 277 -23.79 -2.28 16.46
C VAL A 277 -24.93 -2.15 15.46
N ASN A 278 -25.28 -0.92 15.13
CA ASN A 278 -26.21 -0.64 14.05
C ASN A 278 -25.44 -0.59 12.72
N PHE A 279 -25.36 -1.73 12.03
CA PHE A 279 -24.65 -1.88 10.76
C PHE A 279 -25.47 -2.76 9.81
N ASP A 280 -25.77 -2.24 8.65
CA ASP A 280 -26.47 -2.95 7.58
C ASP A 280 -25.45 -3.65 6.65
N LEU A 281 -25.23 -4.94 6.90
CA LEU A 281 -24.25 -5.74 6.17
C LEU A 281 -24.58 -5.85 4.68
N ASP A 282 -25.86 -6.10 4.34
CA ASP A 282 -26.28 -6.25 2.96
C ASP A 282 -26.11 -4.95 2.18
N ARG A 283 -26.44 -3.84 2.82
CA ARG A 283 -26.24 -2.51 2.24
C ARG A 283 -24.77 -2.19 2.02
N CYS A 284 -23.90 -2.54 2.95
CA CYS A 284 -22.45 -2.39 2.78
C CYS A 284 -21.94 -3.18 1.57
N ILE A 285 -22.38 -4.44 1.43
CA ILE A 285 -22.04 -5.28 0.27
C ILE A 285 -22.54 -4.68 -1.03
N GLN A 286 -23.78 -4.15 -1.04
CA GLN A 286 -24.34 -3.47 -2.22
C GLN A 286 -23.50 -2.25 -2.62
N TYR A 287 -23.10 -1.42 -1.66
CA TYR A 287 -22.24 -0.27 -1.91
C TYR A 287 -20.87 -0.68 -2.45
N GLY A 288 -20.25 -1.73 -1.92
CA GLY A 288 -19.00 -2.26 -2.45
C GLY A 288 -19.13 -2.67 -3.92
N ARG A 289 -20.21 -3.42 -4.26
CA ARG A 289 -20.49 -3.85 -5.63
C ARG A 289 -20.95 -2.74 -6.56
N GLN A 290 -21.55 -1.68 -6.03
CA GLN A 290 -21.88 -0.49 -6.81
C GLN A 290 -20.62 0.23 -7.29
N VAL A 291 -19.57 0.28 -6.46
CA VAL A 291 -18.28 0.90 -6.77
C VAL A 291 -17.45 -0.02 -7.67
N ASN A 292 -17.41 -1.32 -7.33
CA ASN A 292 -16.66 -2.33 -8.07
C ASN A 292 -17.51 -3.60 -8.20
N PRO A 293 -18.15 -3.82 -9.35
CA PRO A 293 -19.02 -4.98 -9.58
C PRO A 293 -18.33 -6.34 -9.42
N ASP A 294 -17.02 -6.39 -9.67
CA ASP A 294 -16.19 -7.60 -9.63
C ASP A 294 -15.54 -7.85 -8.26
N ILE A 295 -15.78 -6.97 -7.29
CA ILE A 295 -15.15 -7.10 -5.97
C ILE A 295 -15.60 -8.38 -5.26
N HIS A 296 -14.64 -9.20 -4.86
CA HIS A 296 -14.93 -10.38 -4.07
C HIS A 296 -15.17 -9.98 -2.60
N VAL A 297 -16.30 -10.38 -2.02
CA VAL A 297 -16.64 -9.98 -0.64
C VAL A 297 -16.60 -11.17 0.29
N ILE A 298 -15.83 -11.05 1.38
CA ILE A 298 -15.74 -12.05 2.44
C ILE A 298 -16.05 -11.38 3.78
N THR A 299 -16.98 -11.94 4.52
CA THR A 299 -17.31 -11.52 5.89
C THR A 299 -16.59 -12.42 6.88
N LEU A 300 -15.94 -11.84 7.89
CA LEU A 300 -15.16 -12.59 8.86
C LEU A 300 -15.03 -11.87 10.21
N SER A 301 -14.63 -12.61 11.23
CA SER A 301 -14.12 -12.09 12.49
C SER A 301 -12.71 -12.60 12.73
N ALA A 302 -11.73 -11.71 12.68
CA ALA A 302 -10.36 -12.03 13.07
C ALA A 302 -10.25 -12.38 14.57
N GLN A 303 -11.22 -11.99 15.41
CA GLN A 303 -11.23 -12.26 16.83
C GLN A 303 -11.63 -13.70 17.14
N ASN A 304 -12.78 -14.16 16.66
CA ASN A 304 -13.33 -15.49 16.99
C ASN A 304 -13.06 -16.55 15.91
N GLY A 305 -12.59 -16.17 14.72
CA GLY A 305 -12.25 -17.06 13.62
C GLY A 305 -13.39 -17.35 12.65
N GLU A 306 -14.57 -16.79 12.86
CA GLU A 306 -15.69 -16.92 11.94
C GLU A 306 -15.32 -16.40 10.55
N GLY A 307 -15.63 -17.16 9.48
CA GLY A 307 -15.35 -16.77 8.09
C GLY A 307 -13.87 -16.85 7.66
N ILE A 308 -12.92 -17.14 8.56
CA ILE A 308 -11.49 -17.24 8.22
C ILE A 308 -11.24 -18.35 7.19
N SER A 309 -11.97 -19.47 7.24
CA SER A 309 -11.82 -20.55 6.25
C SER A 309 -12.05 -20.07 4.81
N LYS A 310 -13.07 -19.23 4.57
CA LYS A 310 -13.35 -18.66 3.25
C LYS A 310 -12.22 -17.75 2.76
N TRP A 311 -11.61 -17.02 3.68
CA TRP A 311 -10.45 -16.19 3.39
C TRP A 311 -9.23 -17.05 3.01
N LEU A 312 -8.94 -18.13 3.75
CA LEU A 312 -7.85 -19.05 3.45
C LEU A 312 -8.08 -19.82 2.13
N GLU A 313 -9.31 -20.21 1.83
CA GLU A 313 -9.70 -20.83 0.57
C GLU A 313 -9.47 -19.88 -0.60
N TRP A 314 -9.81 -18.60 -0.46
CA TRP A 314 -9.55 -17.58 -1.48
C TRP A 314 -8.05 -17.41 -1.74
N ILE A 315 -7.22 -17.31 -0.69
CA ILE A 315 -5.75 -17.26 -0.84
C ILE A 315 -5.24 -18.48 -1.60
N SER A 316 -5.71 -19.67 -1.24
CA SER A 316 -5.28 -20.92 -1.87
C SER A 316 -5.66 -20.98 -3.34
N ALA A 317 -6.84 -20.49 -3.71
CA ALA A 317 -7.30 -20.40 -5.09
C ALA A 317 -6.43 -19.43 -5.91
N GLU A 318 -6.06 -18.28 -5.34
CA GLU A 318 -5.20 -17.30 -6.02
C GLU A 318 -3.78 -17.82 -6.22
N GLN A 319 -3.25 -18.60 -5.26
CA GLN A 319 -1.94 -19.24 -5.43
C GLN A 319 -1.97 -20.32 -6.51
N ALA A 320 -3.03 -21.12 -6.60
CA ALA A 320 -3.21 -22.12 -7.63
C ALA A 320 -3.27 -21.45 -9.03
N SER A 321 -4.06 -20.39 -9.17
CA SER A 321 -4.17 -19.60 -10.41
C SER A 321 -2.82 -19.00 -10.85
N LEU A 322 -2.02 -18.50 -9.90
CA LEU A 322 -0.67 -17.98 -10.19
C LEU A 322 0.24 -19.10 -10.75
N SER A 323 0.16 -20.29 -10.17
CA SER A 323 0.97 -21.44 -10.58
C SER A 323 0.57 -21.95 -11.98
N GLU A 324 -0.70 -22.01 -12.31
CA GLU A 324 -1.22 -22.40 -13.62
C GLU A 324 -0.81 -21.41 -14.72
N THR A 325 -0.88 -20.12 -14.45
CA THR A 325 -0.44 -19.07 -15.37
C THR A 325 1.04 -19.21 -15.70
N PHE A 326 1.88 -19.52 -14.72
CA PHE A 326 3.30 -19.74 -14.92
C PHE A 326 3.59 -20.98 -15.78
N LEU A 327 2.87 -22.09 -15.55
CA LEU A 327 3.03 -23.34 -16.32
C LEU A 327 2.61 -23.16 -17.77
N SER A 328 1.53 -22.46 -18.05
CA SER A 328 1.04 -22.20 -19.41
C SER A 328 2.02 -21.34 -20.21
N GLN A 329 2.61 -20.32 -19.60
CA GLN A 329 3.64 -19.48 -20.22
C GLN A 329 4.93 -20.27 -20.52
N ALA A 330 5.36 -21.15 -19.60
CA ALA A 330 6.52 -21.99 -19.78
C ALA A 330 6.36 -23.01 -20.94
N GLN A 331 5.13 -23.47 -21.18
CA GLN A 331 4.81 -24.38 -22.30
C GLN A 331 4.79 -23.65 -23.64
N SER A 332 4.30 -22.44 -23.70
CA SER A 332 4.24 -21.63 -24.93
C SER A 332 5.61 -21.17 -25.44
N THR A 333 6.61 -21.12 -24.55
CA THR A 333 7.99 -20.73 -24.87
C THR A 333 8.92 -21.91 -25.30
N ARG A 334 8.43 -23.17 -25.29
CA ARG A 334 9.18 -24.29 -25.78
C ARG A 334 9.30 -24.22 -27.33
N PRO A 335 10.51 -24.19 -27.92
CA PRO A 335 10.66 -24.24 -29.37
C PRO A 335 10.07 -25.56 -29.85
N GLN A 336 9.19 -25.49 -30.85
CA GLN A 336 8.74 -26.69 -31.56
C GLN A 336 9.96 -27.32 -32.20
N SER A 337 10.33 -28.52 -31.74
CA SER A 337 11.34 -29.32 -32.40
C SER A 337 10.78 -29.78 -33.74
N HIS A 338 11.13 -29.08 -34.82
CA HIS A 338 10.92 -29.60 -36.16
C HIS A 338 11.76 -30.84 -36.31
N HIS A 339 11.12 -32.01 -36.31
CA HIS A 339 11.68 -33.22 -36.83
C HIS A 339 11.81 -33.06 -38.36
N VAL A 340 13.03 -32.93 -38.82
CA VAL A 340 13.43 -33.11 -40.24
C VAL A 340 13.79 -34.58 -40.47
#